data_893e36b64d383caa9e3bf054b6625ed8
#
_entry.id   893e36b64d383caa9e3bf054b6625ed8
#
_cell.length_a   1.000
_cell.length_b   1.000
_cell.length_c   1.000
_cell.angle_alpha   90.00
_cell.angle_beta   90.00
_cell.angle_gamma   90.00
#
_symmetry.space_group_name_H-M   'P 1'
#
loop_
_entity.id
_entity.type
_entity.pdbx_description
1 polymer ?
#
loop_
_entity_poly.entity_id
_entity_poly.type
_entity_poly.pdbx_seq_one_letter_code
_entity_poly.pdbx_strand_id
1 'polypeptide(L)'
;MNKDIYRNIAAVTAVFIITLSVMLITNYFQVRGITPLQTEVIETLKELNDTNADNPVLQEQIRQLDLLARRAYFIQEDHLKSGVYILLGMVLIFVLSLRFYFKGEMHIPDKEIDPIDEWMLKSKSRRYLTWGTLGLVAVALLFVFLSSPLLKSTENKEETEETLIADSGEAVPVEETAVPEAMAEPQPTETETNGNIPTEVTETAVTTETPTVTEASQPTISKVTSNAFRGNQANGISSAKGVPVKWDLASGSNILWKKPIPRAGHNSPVINGNRVFFTGGDKAVRELFCYDLTTGEQLWSMQATNIPGSPATPPAVTEDTGLASSSVATDGKHVCAIFATGDLLCADMTGKRVWAKNLGLPDNHYGFVSSLLIYGSTLYVQYDNNKDPQLFALDVATGNTRWVKKRPGKICWSSPIIAFVNQKPQLVLMGNPQLTAYDPTTGEQLWQVDCMGGEVCSCPASADGVIYGANEYAKLVAINGTDGQVLWESTEYLPEVSSPVATKNHLYLATSYGVLAAYDAKSGALVKEHELNEEFYSSPMIVEGKLYLFSNSGKLFVFSTDENLTLLNSFETGERPLATPAFTDGKIVVRTEESIYCVAAN
;
A
#
# COMPACT_ATOMS: atom_id res chain seq x y z
N MET A 1 -5.96 -0.11 -46.65
CA MET A 1 -6.87 0.70 -45.82
C MET A 1 -6.87 2.11 -46.41
N ASN A 2 -8.05 2.74 -46.61
CA ASN A 2 -8.23 3.93 -47.43
C ASN A 2 -7.52 5.15 -46.78
N LYS A 3 -6.72 5.92 -47.54
CA LYS A 3 -6.00 7.12 -47.06
C LYS A 3 -6.94 8.15 -46.39
N ASP A 4 -8.17 8.22 -46.86
CA ASP A 4 -9.18 9.13 -46.30
C ASP A 4 -9.52 8.83 -44.84
N ILE A 5 -9.42 7.55 -44.42
CA ILE A 5 -9.64 7.15 -43.03
C ILE A 5 -8.58 7.77 -42.13
N TYR A 6 -7.31 7.69 -42.48
CA TYR A 6 -6.22 8.25 -41.69
C TYR A 6 -6.29 9.78 -41.61
N ARG A 7 -6.68 10.45 -42.72
CA ARG A 7 -6.92 11.89 -42.75
C ARG A 7 -8.04 12.28 -41.79
N ASN A 8 -9.15 11.55 -41.81
CA ASN A 8 -10.29 11.81 -40.94
C ASN A 8 -9.98 11.58 -39.47
N ILE A 9 -9.24 10.48 -39.12
CA ILE A 9 -8.76 10.23 -37.78
C ILE A 9 -7.83 11.36 -37.32
N ALA A 10 -6.89 11.79 -38.17
CA ALA A 10 -5.99 12.91 -37.84
C ALA A 10 -6.75 14.21 -37.59
N ALA A 11 -7.78 14.52 -38.43
CA ALA A 11 -8.59 15.72 -38.25
C ALA A 11 -9.39 15.68 -36.92
N VAL A 12 -10.04 14.57 -36.62
CA VAL A 12 -10.81 14.40 -35.37
C VAL A 12 -9.89 14.47 -34.15
N THR A 13 -8.75 13.79 -34.18
CA THR A 13 -7.81 13.83 -33.07
C THR A 13 -7.19 15.21 -32.87
N ALA A 14 -6.91 15.96 -33.93
CA ALA A 14 -6.45 17.35 -33.85
C ALA A 14 -7.43 18.25 -33.12
N VAL A 15 -8.73 18.18 -33.49
CA VAL A 15 -9.80 18.96 -32.82
C VAL A 15 -9.87 18.57 -31.34
N PHE A 16 -9.82 17.28 -31.05
CA PHE A 16 -9.88 16.79 -29.66
C PHE A 16 -8.67 17.24 -28.82
N ILE A 17 -7.45 17.21 -29.38
CA ILE A 17 -6.24 17.71 -28.73
C ILE A 17 -6.38 19.20 -28.40
N ILE A 18 -6.83 20.01 -29.33
CA ILE A 18 -7.02 21.46 -29.11
C ILE A 18 -8.04 21.70 -28.00
N THR A 19 -9.19 21.05 -28.08
CA THR A 19 -10.27 21.23 -27.10
C THR A 19 -9.82 20.81 -25.70
N LEU A 20 -9.20 19.61 -25.57
CA LEU A 20 -8.72 19.10 -24.30
C LEU A 20 -7.58 19.97 -23.73
N SER A 21 -6.67 20.47 -24.58
CA SER A 21 -5.63 21.39 -24.16
C SER A 21 -6.19 22.70 -23.59
N VAL A 22 -7.20 23.28 -24.24
CA VAL A 22 -7.88 24.49 -23.74
C VAL A 22 -8.54 24.19 -22.38
N MET A 23 -9.25 23.06 -22.26
CA MET A 23 -9.89 22.67 -20.99
C MET A 23 -8.86 22.48 -19.87
N LEU A 24 -7.75 21.80 -20.13
CA LEU A 24 -6.70 21.58 -19.14
C LEU A 24 -6.02 22.89 -18.72
N ILE A 25 -5.74 23.78 -19.66
CA ILE A 25 -5.17 25.10 -19.38
C ILE A 25 -6.14 25.94 -18.54
N THR A 26 -7.42 25.96 -18.92
CA THR A 26 -8.44 26.71 -18.16
C THR A 26 -8.58 26.16 -16.75
N ASN A 27 -8.65 24.83 -16.61
CA ASN A 27 -8.71 24.18 -15.29
C ASN A 27 -7.46 24.48 -14.45
N TYR A 28 -6.28 24.44 -15.06
CA TYR A 28 -5.02 24.77 -14.38
C TYR A 28 -5.02 26.21 -13.81
N PHE A 29 -5.49 27.19 -14.57
CA PHE A 29 -5.59 28.57 -14.09
C PHE A 29 -6.68 28.74 -13.03
N GLN A 30 -7.81 28.04 -13.15
CA GLN A 30 -8.85 28.06 -12.12
C GLN A 30 -8.35 27.47 -10.79
N VAL A 31 -7.61 26.35 -10.82
CA VAL A 31 -7.04 25.71 -9.63
C VAL A 31 -6.00 26.60 -8.95
N ARG A 32 -5.18 27.31 -9.72
CA ARG A 32 -4.20 28.25 -9.15
C ARG A 32 -4.81 29.55 -8.61
N GLY A 33 -5.98 29.94 -9.13
CA GLY A 33 -6.66 31.16 -8.69
C GLY A 33 -7.49 31.01 -7.42
N ILE A 34 -7.87 29.77 -7.07
CA ILE A 34 -8.67 29.45 -5.90
C ILE A 34 -7.93 28.34 -5.15
N THR A 35 -7.21 28.70 -4.10
CA THR A 35 -6.69 27.73 -3.13
C THR A 35 -7.85 27.31 -2.22
N PRO A 36 -8.41 26.09 -2.35
CA PRO A 36 -9.55 25.66 -1.55
C PRO A 36 -9.25 25.65 -0.04
N LEU A 37 -7.96 25.58 0.31
CA LEU A 37 -7.44 25.56 1.69
C LEU A 37 -7.30 26.97 2.33
N GLN A 38 -7.42 28.04 1.55
CA GLN A 38 -7.31 29.43 2.00
C GLN A 38 -8.54 30.22 1.60
N THR A 39 -9.72 29.62 1.66
CA THR A 39 -10.96 30.38 1.48
C THR A 39 -11.21 31.25 2.71
N GLU A 40 -11.57 32.50 2.45
CA GLU A 40 -11.94 33.51 3.47
C GLU A 40 -12.94 32.94 4.50
N VAL A 41 -13.79 31.98 4.09
CA VAL A 41 -14.71 31.26 4.95
C VAL A 41 -13.99 30.36 5.98
N ILE A 42 -12.94 29.65 5.59
CA ILE A 42 -12.18 28.78 6.51
C ILE A 42 -11.36 29.61 7.48
N GLU A 43 -10.80 30.75 7.05
CA GLU A 43 -10.08 31.68 7.93
C GLU A 43 -11.03 32.33 8.93
N THR A 44 -12.18 32.81 8.48
CA THR A 44 -13.21 33.38 9.37
C THR A 44 -13.75 32.36 10.39
N LEU A 45 -13.91 31.11 9.98
CA LEU A 45 -14.33 30.04 10.88
C LEU A 45 -13.21 29.66 11.89
N LYS A 46 -11.96 29.72 11.50
CA LYS A 46 -10.82 29.56 12.42
C LYS A 46 -10.74 30.67 13.45
N GLU A 47 -10.92 31.93 13.04
CA GLU A 47 -11.00 33.09 13.95
C GLU A 47 -12.18 33.01 14.92
N LEU A 48 -13.34 32.49 14.44
CA LEU A 48 -14.50 32.23 15.28
C LEU A 48 -14.25 31.09 16.29
N ASN A 49 -13.47 30.09 15.92
CA ASN A 49 -13.07 29.00 16.81
C ASN A 49 -12.09 29.49 17.88
N ASP A 50 -11.15 30.38 17.56
CA ASP A 50 -10.20 30.94 18.51
C ASP A 50 -10.92 31.83 19.57
N THR A 51 -12.05 32.42 19.19
CA THR A 51 -12.92 33.17 20.10
C THR A 51 -13.92 32.31 20.89
N ASN A 52 -14.20 31.10 20.45
CA ASN A 52 -15.17 30.14 21.04
C ASN A 52 -14.58 28.74 21.14
N ALA A 53 -13.41 28.58 21.73
CA ALA A 53 -12.63 27.34 21.78
C ALA A 53 -13.34 26.12 22.41
N ASP A 54 -14.43 26.33 23.13
CA ASP A 54 -15.20 25.30 23.84
C ASP A 54 -16.45 24.79 23.06
N ASN A 55 -16.61 25.16 21.79
CA ASN A 55 -17.78 24.73 21.00
C ASN A 55 -17.44 23.54 20.09
N PRO A 56 -17.75 22.29 20.50
CA PRO A 56 -17.40 21.10 19.75
C PRO A 56 -18.12 20.99 18.40
N VAL A 57 -19.29 21.63 18.25
CA VAL A 57 -20.05 21.64 16.99
C VAL A 57 -19.33 22.50 15.93
N LEU A 58 -18.77 23.63 16.34
CA LEU A 58 -18.03 24.51 15.44
C LEU A 58 -16.71 23.86 14.98
N GLN A 59 -15.99 23.21 15.89
CA GLN A 59 -14.78 22.45 15.58
C GLN A 59 -15.04 21.35 14.55
N GLU A 60 -16.13 20.60 14.71
CA GLU A 60 -16.49 19.54 13.76
C GLU A 60 -16.90 20.12 12.38
N GLN A 61 -17.59 21.25 12.33
CA GLN A 61 -17.92 21.91 11.06
C GLN A 61 -16.69 22.43 10.32
N ILE A 62 -15.73 23.03 11.04
CA ILE A 62 -14.45 23.47 10.46
C ILE A 62 -13.70 22.27 9.90
N ARG A 63 -13.65 21.18 10.63
CA ARG A 63 -12.99 19.94 10.23
C ARG A 63 -13.62 19.33 8.98
N GLN A 64 -14.95 19.29 8.91
CA GLN A 64 -15.66 18.76 7.72
C GLN A 64 -15.44 19.64 6.48
N LEU A 65 -15.39 20.95 6.64
CA LEU A 65 -15.09 21.88 5.55
C LEU A 65 -13.64 21.77 5.07
N ASP A 66 -12.69 21.62 5.98
CA ASP A 66 -11.27 21.42 5.64
C ASP A 66 -11.06 20.08 4.90
N LEU A 67 -11.71 19.01 5.36
CA LEU A 67 -11.73 17.70 4.68
C LEU A 67 -12.34 17.78 3.27
N LEU A 68 -13.45 18.50 3.11
CA LEU A 68 -14.08 18.70 1.80
C LEU A 68 -13.16 19.52 0.87
N ALA A 69 -12.51 20.56 1.39
CA ALA A 69 -11.58 21.39 0.63
C ALA A 69 -10.35 20.60 0.17
N ARG A 70 -9.76 19.79 1.05
CA ARG A 70 -8.64 18.89 0.72
C ARG A 70 -9.07 17.84 -0.31
N ARG A 71 -10.21 17.20 -0.12
CA ARG A 71 -10.75 16.21 -1.06
C ARG A 71 -11.01 16.81 -2.43
N ALA A 72 -11.58 18.02 -2.50
CA ALA A 72 -11.77 18.74 -3.75
C ALA A 72 -10.45 19.06 -4.45
N TYR A 73 -9.43 19.46 -3.70
CA TYR A 73 -8.10 19.75 -4.23
C TYR A 73 -7.44 18.50 -4.87
N PHE A 74 -7.42 17.37 -4.18
CA PHE A 74 -6.80 16.15 -4.69
C PHE A 74 -7.56 15.54 -5.87
N ILE A 75 -8.90 15.50 -5.81
CA ILE A 75 -9.71 15.04 -6.96
C ILE A 75 -9.42 15.90 -8.20
N GLN A 76 -9.25 17.20 -8.02
CA GLN A 76 -8.99 18.12 -9.11
C GLN A 76 -7.58 17.96 -9.69
N GLU A 77 -6.58 17.64 -8.85
CA GLU A 77 -5.22 17.32 -9.28
C GLU A 77 -5.18 16.01 -10.09
N ASP A 78 -5.91 14.97 -9.65
CA ASP A 78 -6.01 13.70 -10.36
C ASP A 78 -6.74 13.83 -11.70
N HIS A 79 -7.76 14.68 -11.79
CA HIS A 79 -8.39 14.99 -13.07
C HIS A 79 -7.41 15.69 -14.04
N LEU A 80 -6.54 16.55 -13.53
CA LEU A 80 -5.52 17.19 -14.34
C LEU A 80 -4.49 16.19 -14.86
N LYS A 81 -3.97 15.31 -13.99
CA LYS A 81 -3.03 14.22 -14.36
C LYS A 81 -3.63 13.29 -15.41
N SER A 82 -4.85 12.81 -15.16
CA SER A 82 -5.58 11.93 -16.08
C SER A 82 -5.82 12.59 -17.43
N GLY A 83 -6.18 13.88 -17.43
CA GLY A 83 -6.35 14.66 -18.65
C GLY A 83 -5.08 14.78 -19.48
N VAL A 84 -3.92 14.95 -18.83
CA VAL A 84 -2.61 14.99 -19.50
C VAL A 84 -2.27 13.63 -20.15
N TYR A 85 -2.53 12.51 -19.49
CA TYR A 85 -2.29 11.18 -20.08
C TYR A 85 -3.20 10.92 -21.30
N ILE A 86 -4.47 11.32 -21.24
CA ILE A 86 -5.38 11.23 -22.39
C ILE A 86 -4.87 12.09 -23.54
N LEU A 87 -4.40 13.32 -23.26
CA LEU A 87 -3.83 14.22 -24.25
C LEU A 87 -2.61 13.60 -24.96
N LEU A 88 -1.69 13.01 -24.20
CA LEU A 88 -0.51 12.32 -24.74
C LEU A 88 -0.92 11.14 -25.63
N GLY A 89 -1.90 10.33 -25.22
CA GLY A 89 -2.46 9.24 -26.02
C GLY A 89 -3.03 9.75 -27.35
N MET A 90 -3.79 10.85 -27.34
CA MET A 90 -4.37 11.45 -28.54
C MET A 90 -3.31 12.04 -29.48
N VAL A 91 -2.25 12.65 -28.94
CA VAL A 91 -1.09 13.13 -29.73
C VAL A 91 -0.40 11.95 -30.41
N LEU A 92 -0.23 10.82 -29.73
CA LEU A 92 0.35 9.61 -30.33
C LEU A 92 -0.50 9.09 -31.50
N ILE A 93 -1.83 9.01 -31.31
CA ILE A 93 -2.77 8.59 -32.37
C ILE A 93 -2.71 9.55 -33.56
N PHE A 94 -2.63 10.85 -33.31
CA PHE A 94 -2.51 11.87 -34.33
C PHE A 94 -1.24 11.71 -35.16
N VAL A 95 -0.08 11.57 -34.50
CA VAL A 95 1.23 11.38 -35.17
C VAL A 95 1.24 10.09 -35.99
N LEU A 96 0.72 8.98 -35.42
CA LEU A 96 0.64 7.70 -36.17
C LEU A 96 -0.30 7.83 -37.37
N SER A 97 -1.44 8.50 -37.24
CA SER A 97 -2.38 8.73 -38.34
C SER A 97 -1.75 9.55 -39.47
N LEU A 98 -1.02 10.62 -39.15
CA LEU A 98 -0.26 11.40 -40.12
C LEU A 98 0.83 10.55 -40.78
N ARG A 99 1.59 9.77 -40.02
CA ARG A 99 2.64 8.88 -40.54
C ARG A 99 2.05 7.88 -41.57
N PHE A 100 0.90 7.27 -41.28
CA PHE A 100 0.25 6.34 -42.20
C PHE A 100 -0.38 7.04 -43.41
N TYR A 101 -0.89 8.24 -43.24
CA TYR A 101 -1.40 9.08 -44.35
C TYR A 101 -0.29 9.40 -45.35
N PHE A 102 0.89 9.83 -44.90
CA PHE A 102 2.03 10.19 -45.76
C PHE A 102 2.85 9.00 -46.26
N LYS A 103 2.69 7.79 -45.71
CA LYS A 103 3.46 6.57 -46.07
C LYS A 103 3.23 6.11 -47.54
N GLY A 104 2.31 6.72 -48.30
CA GLY A 104 1.93 6.31 -49.65
C GLY A 104 2.49 7.17 -50.79
N GLU A 105 3.31 8.18 -50.56
CA GLU A 105 3.71 9.17 -51.57
C GLU A 105 5.22 9.46 -51.64
N MET A 106 6.09 8.51 -51.31
CA MET A 106 7.45 8.62 -51.83
C MET A 106 7.53 7.97 -53.20
N HIS A 107 7.01 8.68 -54.18
CA HIS A 107 7.46 8.48 -55.56
C HIS A 107 8.78 9.21 -55.63
N ILE A 108 9.89 8.45 -55.56
CA ILE A 108 11.23 8.94 -55.87
C ILE A 108 11.26 9.07 -57.38
N PRO A 109 11.33 10.28 -57.95
CA PRO A 109 11.58 10.37 -59.37
C PRO A 109 12.98 9.81 -59.64
N ASP A 110 13.13 8.97 -60.66
CA ASP A 110 14.40 8.47 -61.17
C ASP A 110 15.24 9.65 -61.78
N LYS A 111 15.66 10.55 -60.94
CA LYS A 111 16.63 11.59 -61.25
C LYS A 111 17.79 11.37 -60.33
N GLU A 112 18.93 11.02 -60.89
CA GLU A 112 20.21 11.04 -60.20
C GLU A 112 20.37 12.41 -59.54
N ILE A 113 20.18 12.46 -58.22
CA ILE A 113 20.35 13.66 -57.41
C ILE A 113 21.87 13.74 -57.17
N ASP A 114 22.45 14.86 -57.58
CA ASP A 114 23.85 15.16 -57.33
C ASP A 114 24.14 15.01 -55.82
N PRO A 115 25.22 14.31 -55.43
CA PRO A 115 25.55 14.08 -54.02
C PRO A 115 25.61 15.35 -53.18
N ILE A 116 25.92 16.48 -53.81
CA ILE A 116 25.98 17.80 -53.18
C ILE A 116 24.54 18.30 -52.81
N ASP A 117 23.56 18.04 -53.66
CA ASP A 117 22.15 18.45 -53.39
C ASP A 117 21.52 17.58 -52.30
N GLU A 118 21.87 16.30 -52.25
CA GLU A 118 21.42 15.39 -51.18
C GLU A 118 22.01 15.81 -49.81
N TRP A 119 23.29 16.18 -49.78
CA TRP A 119 23.94 16.68 -48.56
C TRP A 119 23.35 18.01 -48.11
N MET A 120 23.01 18.92 -49.02
CA MET A 120 22.43 20.22 -48.71
C MET A 120 20.99 20.08 -48.17
N LEU A 121 20.18 19.17 -48.71
CA LEU A 121 18.83 18.82 -48.22
C LEU A 121 18.86 18.20 -46.82
N LYS A 122 19.80 17.25 -46.57
CA LYS A 122 20.03 16.66 -45.26
C LYS A 122 20.51 17.69 -44.23
N SER A 123 21.36 18.62 -44.62
CA SER A 123 21.85 19.72 -43.77
C SER A 123 20.77 20.72 -43.41
N LYS A 124 19.91 21.12 -44.36
CA LYS A 124 18.74 21.97 -44.07
C LYS A 124 17.73 21.29 -43.17
N SER A 125 17.42 20.03 -43.42
CA SER A 125 16.50 19.22 -42.59
C SER A 125 16.97 19.08 -41.14
N ARG A 126 18.29 18.80 -40.93
CA ARG A 126 18.89 18.79 -39.60
C ARG A 126 18.81 20.15 -38.88
N ARG A 127 19.01 21.24 -39.62
CA ARG A 127 18.95 22.60 -39.08
C ARG A 127 17.54 22.97 -38.62
N TYR A 128 16.51 22.61 -39.38
CA TYR A 128 15.12 22.82 -38.97
C TYR A 128 14.71 21.93 -37.76
N LEU A 129 15.24 20.70 -37.71
CA LEU A 129 15.00 19.81 -36.57
C LEU A 129 15.66 20.34 -35.29
N THR A 130 16.92 20.82 -35.37
CA THR A 130 17.63 21.42 -34.23
C THR A 130 16.97 22.73 -33.77
N TRP A 131 16.55 23.59 -34.66
CA TRP A 131 15.85 24.83 -34.26
C TRP A 131 14.47 24.54 -33.69
N GLY A 132 13.75 23.53 -34.19
CA GLY A 132 12.46 23.09 -33.66
C GLY A 132 12.59 22.48 -32.24
N THR A 133 13.60 21.65 -32.02
CA THR A 133 13.88 21.10 -30.67
C THR A 133 14.35 22.18 -29.70
N LEU A 134 15.21 23.10 -30.12
CA LEU A 134 15.62 24.25 -29.29
C LEU A 134 14.43 25.14 -28.91
N GLY A 135 13.51 25.38 -29.87
CA GLY A 135 12.29 26.13 -29.60
C GLY A 135 11.39 25.43 -28.58
N LEU A 136 11.20 24.12 -28.70
CA LEU A 136 10.43 23.32 -27.73
C LEU A 136 11.06 23.33 -26.33
N VAL A 137 12.38 23.20 -26.24
CA VAL A 137 13.12 23.26 -24.96
C VAL A 137 13.00 24.66 -24.35
N ALA A 138 13.11 25.73 -25.17
CA ALA A 138 12.93 27.11 -24.70
C ALA A 138 11.53 27.37 -24.15
N VAL A 139 10.48 26.84 -24.81
CA VAL A 139 9.09 26.93 -24.34
C VAL A 139 8.91 26.13 -23.03
N ALA A 140 9.48 24.93 -22.92
CA ALA A 140 9.44 24.13 -21.70
C ALA A 140 10.15 24.83 -20.54
N LEU A 141 11.33 25.42 -20.76
CA LEU A 141 12.07 26.19 -19.75
C LEU A 141 11.30 27.48 -19.35
N LEU A 142 10.64 28.14 -20.30
CA LEU A 142 9.78 29.29 -20.02
C LEU A 142 8.61 28.89 -19.10
N PHE A 143 7.98 27.73 -19.37
CA PHE A 143 6.92 27.20 -18.51
C PHE A 143 7.43 26.86 -17.10
N VAL A 144 8.59 26.22 -16.97
CA VAL A 144 9.23 25.94 -15.67
C VAL A 144 9.54 27.24 -14.94
N PHE A 145 10.07 28.25 -15.65
CA PHE A 145 10.40 29.55 -15.05
C PHE A 145 9.13 30.30 -14.57
N LEU A 146 8.06 30.29 -15.35
CA LEU A 146 6.77 30.90 -14.99
C LEU A 146 6.05 30.12 -13.88
N SER A 147 6.36 28.84 -13.68
CA SER A 147 5.78 27.99 -12.64
C SER A 147 6.60 27.94 -11.35
N SER A 148 7.81 28.51 -11.29
CA SER A 148 8.61 28.48 -10.08
C SER A 148 8.14 29.50 -9.04
N PRO A 149 8.06 29.12 -7.74
CA PRO A 149 7.54 29.97 -6.65
C PRO A 149 8.45 31.16 -6.30
N LEU A 150 9.65 31.24 -6.89
CA LEU A 150 10.65 32.29 -6.63
C LEU A 150 10.22 33.72 -7.05
N LEU A 151 9.17 33.88 -7.87
CA LEU A 151 8.69 35.20 -8.30
C LEU A 151 7.51 35.75 -7.45
N LYS A 152 7.03 35.05 -6.42
CA LYS A 152 5.94 35.49 -5.55
C LYS A 152 6.38 36.18 -4.24
N SER A 153 7.69 36.45 -4.05
CA SER A 153 8.22 36.97 -2.79
C SER A 153 8.37 38.51 -2.73
N THR A 154 7.87 39.29 -3.70
CA THR A 154 8.19 40.73 -3.73
C THR A 154 6.98 41.68 -3.88
N GLU A 155 5.74 41.19 -3.76
CA GLU A 155 4.59 42.11 -3.73
C GLU A 155 3.61 41.68 -2.64
N ASN A 156 3.83 42.15 -1.43
CA ASN A 156 2.80 42.53 -0.46
C ASN A 156 3.48 43.12 0.76
N LYS A 157 3.79 44.41 0.71
CA LYS A 157 3.83 45.32 1.84
C LYS A 157 3.26 46.63 1.40
N GLU A 158 2.36 47.13 2.23
CA GLU A 158 1.71 48.44 2.26
C GLU A 158 0.48 48.57 1.34
N GLU A 159 -0.70 48.51 1.98
CA GLU A 159 -1.52 49.70 2.08
C GLU A 159 -2.60 49.55 3.17
N THR A 160 -2.62 50.53 3.97
CA THR A 160 -3.29 50.97 5.17
C THR A 160 -4.81 51.14 4.99
N GLU A 161 -5.51 50.95 6.13
CA GLU A 161 -6.81 51.45 6.55
C GLU A 161 -7.47 52.56 5.72
N GLU A 162 -8.77 52.39 5.46
CA GLU A 162 -9.79 53.40 5.84
C GLU A 162 -11.22 52.87 5.70
N THR A 163 -11.90 52.93 6.82
CA THR A 163 -13.34 53.07 7.12
C THR A 163 -14.30 53.35 5.97
N LEU A 164 -15.47 52.73 6.00
CA LEU A 164 -16.77 53.41 6.07
C LEU A 164 -17.96 52.51 6.37
N ILE A 165 -18.75 52.97 7.27
CA ILE A 165 -19.99 52.48 7.88
C ILE A 165 -21.19 52.73 6.93
N ALA A 166 -22.22 51.95 7.13
CA ALA A 166 -23.67 52.16 6.92
C ALA A 166 -24.31 51.27 5.86
N ASP A 167 -25.30 50.56 6.15
CA ASP A 167 -26.61 50.65 6.78
C ASP A 167 -27.67 49.97 5.88
N SER A 168 -28.72 49.43 6.55
CA SER A 168 -29.99 48.92 6.03
C SER A 168 -29.97 47.62 5.18
N GLY A 169 -30.52 46.47 5.58
CA GLY A 169 -31.84 46.30 6.17
C GLY A 169 -32.85 45.91 5.07
N GLU A 170 -33.10 44.58 4.91
CA GLU A 170 -34.46 44.14 4.55
C GLU A 170 -34.52 42.59 4.58
N ALA A 171 -35.38 42.09 5.41
CA ALA A 171 -35.73 40.68 5.52
C ALA A 171 -36.77 40.31 4.45
N VAL A 172 -36.60 39.18 3.78
CA VAL A 172 -37.62 38.54 2.97
C VAL A 172 -37.83 37.10 3.44
N PRO A 173 -39.06 36.61 3.57
CA PRO A 173 -39.41 35.44 4.38
C PRO A 173 -39.16 34.12 3.65
N VAL A 174 -38.79 33.13 4.44
CA VAL A 174 -38.67 31.73 4.02
C VAL A 174 -40.06 31.11 3.91
N GLU A 175 -40.39 30.60 2.75
CA GLU A 175 -41.57 29.84 2.45
C GLU A 175 -41.29 28.36 2.75
N GLU A 176 -42.08 27.85 3.70
CA GLU A 176 -42.11 26.48 4.22
C GLU A 176 -42.82 25.59 3.21
N THR A 177 -42.16 24.64 2.58
CA THR A 177 -42.78 23.62 1.77
C THR A 177 -42.68 22.26 2.43
N ALA A 178 -43.88 21.71 2.69
CA ALA A 178 -44.21 20.51 3.40
C ALA A 178 -43.64 19.21 2.78
N VAL A 179 -43.29 18.29 3.68
CA VAL A 179 -42.94 16.89 3.46
C VAL A 179 -44.21 16.10 3.16
N PRO A 180 -44.27 15.19 2.19
CA PRO A 180 -45.34 14.20 2.11
C PRO A 180 -44.98 12.93 2.90
N GLU A 181 -45.98 12.48 3.57
CA GLU A 181 -46.12 11.35 4.47
C GLU A 181 -45.82 9.98 3.84
N ALA A 182 -45.37 9.06 4.68
CA ALA A 182 -45.09 7.67 4.44
C ALA A 182 -46.30 6.85 3.99
N MET A 183 -46.08 5.92 3.06
CA MET A 183 -47.00 4.80 2.81
C MET A 183 -46.43 3.51 3.37
N ALA A 184 -47.36 2.80 4.06
CA ALA A 184 -47.14 1.63 4.87
C ALA A 184 -46.76 0.35 4.10
N GLU A 185 -46.01 -0.49 4.79
CA GLU A 185 -45.75 -1.89 4.48
C GLU A 185 -47.02 -2.76 4.45
N PRO A 186 -46.99 -3.89 3.74
CA PRO A 186 -47.85 -5.04 4.09
C PRO A 186 -47.01 -6.19 4.68
N GLN A 187 -47.42 -6.65 5.84
CA GLN A 187 -46.99 -7.89 6.49
C GLN A 187 -47.43 -9.13 5.70
N PRO A 188 -46.64 -10.22 5.70
CA PRO A 188 -47.14 -11.53 5.27
C PRO A 188 -47.68 -12.34 6.43
N THR A 189 -48.80 -12.94 6.18
CA THR A 189 -49.64 -13.80 7.00
C THR A 189 -48.96 -15.17 7.23
N GLU A 190 -48.99 -15.62 8.47
CA GLU A 190 -48.68 -16.99 8.88
C GLU A 190 -49.71 -17.98 8.35
N THR A 191 -49.24 -19.15 7.94
CA THR A 191 -50.10 -20.33 7.77
C THR A 191 -49.42 -21.52 8.43
N GLU A 192 -49.97 -21.89 9.58
CA GLU A 192 -49.67 -23.16 10.24
C GLU A 192 -50.20 -24.34 9.43
N THR A 193 -49.43 -25.43 9.38
CA THR A 193 -50.00 -26.76 9.15
C THR A 193 -49.27 -27.80 10.00
N ASN A 194 -49.98 -28.34 10.95
CA ASN A 194 -49.67 -29.49 11.76
C ASN A 194 -49.61 -30.78 10.93
N GLY A 195 -48.75 -31.70 11.31
CA GLY A 195 -48.70 -33.06 10.80
C GLY A 195 -47.77 -33.95 11.63
N ASN A 196 -48.28 -34.47 12.71
CA ASN A 196 -47.70 -35.57 13.51
C ASN A 196 -47.79 -36.89 12.75
N ILE A 197 -46.75 -37.74 12.78
CA ILE A 197 -46.84 -39.20 12.92
C ILE A 197 -45.49 -39.73 13.45
N PRO A 198 -45.50 -40.64 14.45
CA PRO A 198 -44.27 -41.21 15.07
C PRO A 198 -43.89 -42.54 14.40
N THR A 199 -42.62 -42.87 14.41
CA THR A 199 -42.19 -44.27 14.26
C THR A 199 -40.91 -44.51 15.04
N GLU A 200 -41.03 -45.36 15.98
CA GLU A 200 -40.09 -46.07 16.83
C GLU A 200 -39.20 -47.02 16.00
N VAL A 201 -37.87 -46.96 16.14
CA VAL A 201 -36.96 -48.07 15.80
C VAL A 201 -35.75 -48.08 16.71
N THR A 202 -35.76 -48.98 17.63
CA THR A 202 -34.74 -49.86 18.20
C THR A 202 -33.27 -49.42 18.22
N GLU A 203 -32.75 -49.27 19.44
CA GLU A 203 -31.34 -49.23 19.84
C GLU A 203 -30.58 -50.44 19.38
N THR A 204 -29.42 -50.18 18.73
CA THR A 204 -28.32 -51.14 18.70
C THR A 204 -27.07 -50.41 19.13
N ALA A 205 -26.58 -50.74 20.31
CA ALA A 205 -25.35 -50.22 20.90
C ALA A 205 -24.11 -50.64 20.06
N VAL A 206 -23.46 -49.67 19.43
CA VAL A 206 -22.11 -49.82 18.92
C VAL A 206 -21.19 -48.95 19.77
N THR A 207 -20.36 -49.61 20.56
CA THR A 207 -19.25 -49.01 21.31
C THR A 207 -18.25 -48.42 20.33
N THR A 208 -18.29 -47.11 20.14
CA THR A 208 -17.24 -46.38 19.40
C THR A 208 -16.29 -45.78 20.41
N GLU A 209 -15.06 -46.28 20.41
CA GLU A 209 -13.94 -45.67 21.12
C GLU A 209 -13.73 -44.27 20.58
N THR A 210 -13.86 -43.27 21.43
CA THR A 210 -13.56 -41.87 21.17
C THR A 210 -12.06 -41.73 20.99
N PRO A 211 -11.54 -41.28 19.82
CA PRO A 211 -10.14 -40.92 19.75
C PRO A 211 -9.92 -39.69 20.63
N THR A 212 -9.08 -39.84 21.65
CA THR A 212 -8.59 -38.77 22.49
C THR A 212 -7.95 -37.72 21.57
N VAL A 213 -8.64 -36.59 21.36
CA VAL A 213 -8.06 -35.43 20.72
C VAL A 213 -6.94 -34.94 21.65
N THR A 214 -5.72 -35.27 21.30
CA THR A 214 -4.53 -34.70 21.93
C THR A 214 -4.64 -33.19 21.73
N GLU A 215 -4.84 -32.46 22.82
CA GLU A 215 -4.78 -31.01 22.89
C GLU A 215 -3.52 -30.57 22.12
N ALA A 216 -3.69 -29.84 21.02
CA ALA A 216 -2.60 -29.29 20.27
C ALA A 216 -1.86 -28.31 21.20
N SER A 217 -0.75 -28.77 21.76
CA SER A 217 0.16 -27.95 22.56
C SER A 217 0.48 -26.69 21.75
N GLN A 218 0.21 -25.53 22.33
CA GLN A 218 0.67 -24.25 21.77
C GLN A 218 2.15 -24.40 21.40
N PRO A 219 2.55 -24.03 20.17
CA PRO A 219 3.95 -24.14 19.81
C PRO A 219 4.75 -23.30 20.81
N THR A 220 5.66 -23.93 21.51
CA THR A 220 6.58 -23.28 22.43
C THR A 220 7.40 -22.32 21.59
N ILE A 221 7.08 -21.02 21.66
CA ILE A 221 7.80 -19.97 20.95
C ILE A 221 9.19 -19.92 21.58
N SER A 222 10.13 -20.66 20.98
CA SER A 222 11.55 -20.46 21.28
C SER A 222 11.86 -19.00 20.93
N LYS A 223 12.77 -18.33 21.63
CA LYS A 223 13.22 -16.92 21.54
C LYS A 223 13.30 -16.29 20.13
N VAL A 224 12.27 -16.45 19.32
CA VAL A 224 12.14 -15.92 17.97
C VAL A 224 11.35 -14.64 18.07
N THR A 225 11.96 -13.56 17.69
CA THR A 225 11.37 -12.23 17.88
C THR A 225 10.83 -11.63 16.60
N SER A 226 11.18 -12.16 15.41
CA SER A 226 10.70 -11.64 14.12
C SER A 226 10.81 -12.70 13.02
N ASN A 227 9.96 -13.72 13.03
CA ASN A 227 10.03 -14.88 12.12
C ASN A 227 9.27 -14.70 10.80
N ALA A 228 8.62 -13.56 10.58
CA ALA A 228 7.92 -13.18 9.37
C ALA A 228 7.90 -11.65 9.21
N PHE A 229 7.35 -11.17 8.12
CA PHE A 229 7.04 -9.75 7.92
C PHE A 229 6.22 -9.22 9.09
N ARG A 230 6.62 -8.08 9.68
CA ARG A 230 5.96 -7.46 10.84
C ARG A 230 5.89 -8.33 12.10
N GLY A 231 6.88 -9.23 12.29
CA GLY A 231 7.00 -10.03 13.53
C GLY A 231 6.33 -11.40 13.47
N ASN A 232 6.21 -12.06 14.62
CA ASN A 232 5.86 -13.48 14.71
C ASN A 232 4.46 -13.84 14.23
N GLN A 233 3.51 -12.93 14.37
CA GLN A 233 2.11 -13.10 13.92
C GLN A 233 1.81 -12.21 12.71
N ALA A 234 2.81 -11.54 12.16
CA ALA A 234 2.71 -10.55 11.09
C ALA A 234 1.80 -9.35 11.42
N ASN A 235 1.55 -9.05 12.69
CA ASN A 235 0.59 -8.05 13.15
C ASN A 235 1.22 -6.72 13.65
N GLY A 236 2.54 -6.52 13.46
CA GLY A 236 3.23 -5.28 13.81
C GLY A 236 3.66 -5.15 15.28
N ILE A 237 3.51 -6.20 16.08
CA ILE A 237 3.91 -6.20 17.49
C ILE A 237 5.13 -7.11 17.69
N SER A 238 6.17 -6.57 18.33
CA SER A 238 7.36 -7.32 18.70
C SER A 238 7.46 -7.46 20.22
N SER A 239 7.85 -8.65 20.68
CA SER A 239 8.16 -8.93 22.10
C SER A 239 9.60 -8.59 22.46
N ALA A 240 10.39 -8.06 21.55
CA ALA A 240 11.77 -7.64 21.76
C ALA A 240 11.89 -6.63 22.91
N LYS A 241 13.00 -6.66 23.62
CA LYS A 241 13.29 -5.77 24.74
C LYS A 241 14.65 -5.11 24.59
N GLY A 242 14.79 -3.92 25.19
CA GLY A 242 16.05 -3.20 25.23
C GLY A 242 16.50 -2.68 23.85
N VAL A 243 15.57 -2.44 22.93
CA VAL A 243 15.90 -1.97 21.58
C VAL A 243 16.32 -0.51 21.59
N PRO A 244 17.33 -0.11 20.78
CA PRO A 244 17.77 1.27 20.67
C PRO A 244 16.66 2.20 20.16
N VAL A 245 16.62 3.39 20.70
CA VAL A 245 15.73 4.48 20.24
C VAL A 245 16.48 5.57 19.45
N LYS A 246 17.81 5.44 19.32
CA LYS A 246 18.67 6.37 18.59
C LYS A 246 19.94 5.68 18.11
N TRP A 247 20.38 5.99 16.92
CA TRP A 247 21.67 5.61 16.34
C TRP A 247 22.10 6.63 15.27
N ASP A 248 23.31 6.49 14.76
CA ASP A 248 23.83 7.35 13.72
C ASP A 248 24.77 6.54 12.80
N LEU A 249 24.40 6.41 11.53
CA LEU A 249 25.19 5.68 10.54
C LEU A 249 26.51 6.40 10.20
N ALA A 250 26.55 7.73 10.28
CA ALA A 250 27.75 8.51 9.93
C ALA A 250 28.84 8.38 10.99
N SER A 251 28.48 8.46 12.27
CA SER A 251 29.42 8.28 13.37
C SER A 251 29.62 6.82 13.79
N GLY A 252 28.77 5.89 13.33
CA GLY A 252 28.74 4.49 13.77
C GLY A 252 28.16 4.29 15.16
N SER A 253 27.55 5.30 15.76
CA SER A 253 26.98 5.21 17.11
C SER A 253 25.80 4.22 17.13
N ASN A 254 25.83 3.24 18.02
CA ASN A 254 24.86 2.14 18.13
C ASN A 254 24.73 1.30 16.84
N ILE A 255 25.67 1.32 15.93
CA ILE A 255 25.73 0.47 14.74
C ILE A 255 26.62 -0.74 15.05
N LEU A 256 26.02 -1.92 15.10
CA LEU A 256 26.77 -3.16 15.32
C LEU A 256 27.53 -3.56 14.06
N TRP A 257 26.87 -3.50 12.92
CA TRP A 257 27.47 -3.72 11.60
C TRP A 257 26.60 -3.09 10.50
N LYS A 258 27.21 -2.83 9.34
CA LYS A 258 26.58 -2.39 8.11
C LYS A 258 27.21 -3.13 6.92
N LYS A 259 26.40 -3.68 6.02
CA LYS A 259 26.83 -4.41 4.83
C LYS A 259 26.08 -3.91 3.59
N PRO A 260 26.71 -3.84 2.44
CA PRO A 260 26.01 -3.48 1.20
C PRO A 260 24.99 -4.56 0.83
N ILE A 261 23.89 -4.15 0.21
CA ILE A 261 22.89 -5.07 -0.33
C ILE A 261 23.48 -5.80 -1.55
N PRO A 262 23.50 -7.15 -1.55
CA PRO A 262 24.08 -7.91 -2.67
C PRO A 262 23.19 -7.86 -3.93
N ARG A 263 21.87 -7.69 -3.77
CA ARG A 263 20.88 -7.59 -4.85
C ARG A 263 19.67 -6.77 -4.42
N ALA A 264 19.07 -6.05 -5.37
CA ALA A 264 17.87 -5.25 -5.14
C ALA A 264 16.71 -6.11 -4.61
N GLY A 265 15.83 -5.50 -3.82
CA GLY A 265 14.63 -6.13 -3.28
C GLY A 265 14.05 -5.30 -2.15
N HIS A 266 12.72 -5.22 -2.08
CA HIS A 266 11.97 -4.35 -1.17
C HIS A 266 11.35 -5.11 0.02
N ASN A 267 11.90 -6.29 0.35
CA ASN A 267 11.41 -7.12 1.46
C ASN A 267 12.01 -6.74 2.80
N SER A 268 11.24 -6.96 3.84
CA SER A 268 11.67 -6.79 5.23
C SER A 268 12.62 -7.92 5.65
N PRO A 269 13.67 -7.63 6.43
CA PRO A 269 14.49 -8.66 7.03
C PRO A 269 13.67 -9.49 8.04
N VAL A 270 14.05 -10.75 8.20
CA VAL A 270 13.46 -11.70 9.16
C VAL A 270 14.57 -12.25 10.04
N ILE A 271 14.31 -12.36 11.34
CA ILE A 271 15.32 -12.77 12.33
C ILE A 271 14.87 -14.05 13.02
N ASN A 272 15.76 -15.05 13.06
CA ASN A 272 15.60 -16.24 13.87
C ASN A 272 16.91 -16.62 14.55
N GLY A 273 16.91 -16.59 15.89
CA GLY A 273 18.13 -16.80 16.68
C GLY A 273 19.22 -15.81 16.28
N ASN A 274 20.39 -16.30 15.87
CA ASN A 274 21.50 -15.47 15.40
C ASN A 274 21.56 -15.35 13.86
N ARG A 275 20.44 -15.45 13.17
CA ARG A 275 20.37 -15.37 11.70
C ARG A 275 19.42 -14.28 11.23
N VAL A 276 19.83 -13.59 10.17
CA VAL A 276 19.03 -12.61 9.45
C VAL A 276 18.79 -13.13 8.04
N PHE A 277 17.55 -13.17 7.60
CA PHE A 277 17.15 -13.66 6.28
C PHE A 277 16.50 -12.54 5.48
N PHE A 278 16.81 -12.47 4.21
CA PHE A 278 16.18 -11.57 3.24
C PHE A 278 16.38 -12.10 1.83
N THR A 279 15.65 -11.57 0.86
CA THR A 279 15.78 -11.95 -0.55
C THR A 279 16.24 -10.77 -1.38
N GLY A 280 16.83 -11.07 -2.53
CA GLY A 280 17.13 -10.09 -3.56
C GLY A 280 17.01 -10.72 -4.94
N GLY A 281 16.78 -9.91 -5.96
CA GLY A 281 16.60 -10.45 -7.30
C GLY A 281 16.71 -9.40 -8.41
N ASP A 282 17.24 -9.87 -9.52
CA ASP A 282 17.26 -9.17 -10.79
C ASP A 282 16.75 -10.10 -11.91
N LYS A 283 16.79 -9.65 -13.15
CA LYS A 283 16.30 -10.45 -14.29
C LYS A 283 17.06 -11.77 -14.47
N ALA A 284 18.31 -11.85 -14.02
CA ALA A 284 19.14 -13.04 -14.16
C ALA A 284 19.05 -13.98 -12.95
N VAL A 285 19.06 -13.42 -11.74
CA VAL A 285 19.19 -14.18 -10.50
C VAL A 285 18.18 -13.70 -9.44
N ARG A 286 17.50 -14.63 -8.78
CA ARG A 286 16.70 -14.43 -7.57
C ARG A 286 17.32 -15.29 -6.48
N GLU A 287 17.52 -14.72 -5.29
CA GLU A 287 18.38 -15.31 -4.27
C GLU A 287 17.88 -15.04 -2.86
N LEU A 288 17.94 -16.06 -2.01
CA LEU A 288 17.71 -15.99 -0.57
C LEU A 288 19.07 -15.89 0.14
N PHE A 289 19.21 -14.92 1.04
CA PHE A 289 20.41 -14.67 1.82
C PHE A 289 20.20 -14.98 3.30
N CYS A 290 21.25 -15.47 3.94
CA CYS A 290 21.36 -15.64 5.39
C CYS A 290 22.63 -14.99 5.91
N TYR A 291 22.47 -14.05 6.83
CA TYR A 291 23.57 -13.35 7.49
C TYR A 291 23.60 -13.66 8.98
N ASP A 292 24.78 -13.58 9.57
CA ASP A 292 24.95 -13.63 11.01
C ASP A 292 24.47 -12.32 11.65
N LEU A 293 23.57 -12.41 12.63
CA LEU A 293 22.99 -11.24 13.30
C LEU A 293 24.02 -10.44 14.11
N THR A 294 25.09 -11.09 14.60
CA THR A 294 26.10 -10.44 15.44
C THR A 294 27.20 -9.79 14.63
N THR A 295 27.63 -10.41 13.53
CA THR A 295 28.78 -9.95 12.72
C THR A 295 28.39 -9.31 11.39
N GLY A 296 27.16 -9.57 10.92
CA GLY A 296 26.71 -9.17 9.60
C GLY A 296 27.39 -9.92 8.45
N GLU A 297 28.08 -11.03 8.74
CA GLU A 297 28.70 -11.82 7.69
C GLU A 297 27.70 -12.72 7.01
N GLN A 298 27.83 -12.89 5.70
CA GLN A 298 27.01 -13.82 4.94
C GLN A 298 27.38 -15.24 5.31
N LEU A 299 26.46 -15.97 5.93
CA LEU A 299 26.64 -17.38 6.29
C LEU A 299 26.45 -18.28 5.06
N TRP A 300 25.44 -17.97 4.26
CA TRP A 300 25.13 -18.67 3.02
C TRP A 300 24.15 -17.88 2.16
N SER A 301 24.02 -18.26 0.89
CA SER A 301 22.95 -17.82 0.00
C SER A 301 22.44 -18.98 -0.85
N MET A 302 21.22 -18.87 -1.38
CA MET A 302 20.59 -19.88 -2.22
C MET A 302 19.87 -19.24 -3.39
N GLN A 303 20.24 -19.61 -4.60
CA GLN A 303 19.59 -19.15 -5.82
C GLN A 303 18.33 -19.97 -6.14
N ALA A 304 17.29 -19.28 -6.63
CA ALA A 304 16.08 -19.88 -7.16
C ALA A 304 16.33 -20.39 -8.59
N THR A 305 17.07 -21.49 -8.71
CA THR A 305 17.43 -22.13 -9.97
C THR A 305 16.94 -23.57 -10.04
N ASN A 306 16.78 -24.11 -11.25
CA ASN A 306 16.36 -25.50 -11.46
C ASN A 306 15.04 -25.84 -10.75
N ILE A 307 14.05 -24.96 -10.85
CA ILE A 307 12.72 -25.15 -10.29
C ILE A 307 11.78 -25.51 -11.46
N PRO A 308 11.18 -26.70 -11.46
CA PRO A 308 10.25 -27.11 -12.50
C PRO A 308 9.08 -26.12 -12.62
N GLY A 309 8.78 -25.68 -13.83
CA GLY A 309 7.72 -24.70 -14.12
C GLY A 309 8.14 -23.23 -13.95
N SER A 310 9.36 -22.95 -13.53
CA SER A 310 9.89 -21.57 -13.49
C SER A 310 9.92 -20.97 -14.90
N PRO A 311 9.44 -19.73 -15.10
CA PRO A 311 9.44 -19.10 -16.41
C PRO A 311 10.87 -18.84 -16.90
N ALA A 312 11.12 -19.05 -18.19
CA ALA A 312 12.43 -18.80 -18.81
C ALA A 312 12.81 -17.31 -18.77
N THR A 313 11.80 -16.43 -18.83
CA THR A 313 11.95 -14.98 -18.70
C THR A 313 11.12 -14.52 -17.50
N PRO A 314 11.70 -13.77 -16.56
CA PRO A 314 10.93 -13.23 -15.44
C PRO A 314 9.89 -12.22 -15.94
N PRO A 315 8.79 -12.01 -15.19
CA PRO A 315 7.78 -11.02 -15.54
C PRO A 315 8.33 -9.61 -15.56
N ALA A 316 7.66 -8.73 -16.29
CA ALA A 316 7.83 -7.31 -16.12
C ALA A 316 7.23 -6.93 -14.76
N VAL A 317 7.98 -6.15 -13.98
CA VAL A 317 7.58 -5.62 -12.68
C VAL A 317 7.97 -4.15 -12.63
N THR A 318 7.34 -3.38 -11.74
CA THR A 318 7.73 -1.99 -11.52
C THR A 318 9.03 -1.92 -10.72
N GLU A 319 9.71 -0.78 -10.78
CA GLU A 319 11.02 -0.59 -10.13
C GLU A 319 10.89 -0.64 -8.59
N ASP A 320 9.83 -0.07 -8.07
CA ASP A 320 9.49 0.01 -6.65
C ASP A 320 9.01 -1.31 -6.02
N THR A 321 8.63 -2.31 -6.82
CA THR A 321 8.38 -3.67 -6.34
C THR A 321 9.53 -4.62 -6.66
N GLY A 322 10.02 -4.64 -7.89
CA GLY A 322 11.08 -5.54 -8.31
C GLY A 322 10.67 -7.02 -8.31
N LEU A 323 11.66 -7.91 -8.39
CA LEU A 323 11.46 -9.35 -8.48
C LEU A 323 11.50 -10.09 -7.13
N ALA A 324 11.82 -9.38 -6.04
CA ALA A 324 12.03 -9.95 -4.70
C ALA A 324 11.47 -9.02 -3.61
N SER A 325 10.17 -8.72 -3.64
CA SER A 325 9.51 -7.84 -2.65
C SER A 325 8.90 -8.61 -1.47
N SER A 326 8.61 -9.91 -1.64
CA SER A 326 8.03 -10.72 -0.58
C SER A 326 9.05 -11.01 0.51
N SER A 327 8.70 -10.74 1.76
CA SER A 327 9.51 -11.14 2.91
C SER A 327 9.39 -12.65 3.13
N VAL A 328 10.48 -13.23 3.59
CA VAL A 328 10.56 -14.66 3.91
C VAL A 328 9.78 -14.98 5.20
N ALA A 329 9.56 -16.26 5.45
CA ALA A 329 9.08 -16.75 6.74
C ALA A 329 9.91 -17.95 7.21
N THR A 330 10.05 -18.13 8.55
CA THR A 330 10.82 -19.20 9.16
C THR A 330 10.08 -19.80 10.36
N ASP A 331 10.24 -21.12 10.56
CA ASP A 331 9.80 -21.84 11.74
C ASP A 331 10.96 -22.14 12.73
N GLY A 332 12.15 -21.58 12.44
CA GLY A 332 13.37 -21.84 13.20
C GLY A 332 14.14 -23.09 12.78
N LYS A 333 13.58 -23.93 11.91
CA LYS A 333 14.24 -25.09 11.28
C LYS A 333 14.37 -24.90 9.77
N HIS A 334 13.41 -24.20 9.19
CA HIS A 334 13.31 -23.92 7.77
C HIS A 334 13.14 -22.42 7.53
N VAL A 335 13.56 -21.96 6.38
CA VAL A 335 13.24 -20.62 5.86
C VAL A 335 12.74 -20.74 4.44
N CYS A 336 11.57 -20.14 4.17
CA CYS A 336 10.92 -20.20 2.87
C CYS A 336 10.90 -18.81 2.22
N ALA A 337 11.10 -18.76 0.91
CA ALA A 337 11.12 -17.53 0.10
C ALA A 337 10.30 -17.71 -1.17
N ILE A 338 9.64 -16.66 -1.63
CA ILE A 338 8.90 -16.61 -2.89
C ILE A 338 9.34 -15.38 -3.71
N PHE A 339 9.31 -15.52 -5.04
CA PHE A 339 9.71 -14.48 -5.98
C PHE A 339 8.58 -14.15 -6.95
N ALA A 340 8.66 -13.01 -7.62
CA ALA A 340 7.64 -12.56 -8.59
C ALA A 340 7.48 -13.51 -9.80
N THR A 341 8.40 -14.44 -10.00
CA THR A 341 8.31 -15.54 -10.98
C THR A 341 7.36 -16.67 -10.56
N GLY A 342 6.80 -16.62 -9.35
CA GLY A 342 6.06 -17.71 -8.73
C GLY A 342 6.95 -18.82 -8.16
N ASP A 343 8.26 -18.67 -8.20
CA ASP A 343 9.21 -19.60 -7.62
C ASP A 343 9.19 -19.51 -6.10
N LEU A 344 8.80 -20.60 -5.47
CA LEU A 344 8.76 -20.78 -4.03
C LEU A 344 9.78 -21.84 -3.64
N LEU A 345 10.66 -21.54 -2.70
CA LEU A 345 11.69 -22.44 -2.20
C LEU A 345 11.78 -22.42 -0.69
N CYS A 346 12.29 -23.52 -0.14
CA CYS A 346 12.52 -23.67 1.28
C CYS A 346 13.89 -24.29 1.52
N ALA A 347 14.65 -23.68 2.45
CA ALA A 347 15.95 -24.13 2.89
C ALA A 347 15.92 -24.56 4.36
N ASP A 348 16.85 -25.42 4.77
CA ASP A 348 17.19 -25.60 6.18
C ASP A 348 18.09 -24.46 6.69
N MET A 349 18.37 -24.44 7.97
CA MET A 349 19.21 -23.40 8.59
C MET A 349 20.67 -23.43 8.13
N THR A 350 21.12 -24.47 7.43
CA THR A 350 22.48 -24.57 6.85
C THR A 350 22.55 -24.02 5.42
N GLY A 351 21.40 -23.65 4.83
CA GLY A 351 21.30 -23.17 3.46
C GLY A 351 21.10 -24.28 2.43
N LYS A 352 20.89 -25.52 2.87
CA LYS A 352 20.55 -26.62 1.96
C LYS A 352 19.09 -26.52 1.55
N ARG A 353 18.82 -26.57 0.24
CA ARG A 353 17.46 -26.63 -0.29
C ARG A 353 16.76 -27.91 0.16
N VAL A 354 15.64 -27.76 0.85
CA VAL A 354 14.77 -28.86 1.27
C VAL A 354 13.82 -29.23 0.15
N TRP A 355 13.17 -28.22 -0.40
CA TRP A 355 12.27 -28.35 -1.56
C TRP A 355 12.15 -27.03 -2.32
N ALA A 356 11.66 -27.11 -3.55
CA ALA A 356 11.24 -25.94 -4.33
C ALA A 356 10.13 -26.32 -5.29
N LYS A 357 9.25 -25.36 -5.62
CA LYS A 357 8.19 -25.49 -6.60
C LYS A 357 7.86 -24.14 -7.23
N ASN A 358 7.26 -24.14 -8.40
CA ASN A 358 6.68 -22.95 -9.01
C ASN A 358 5.15 -23.02 -8.86
N LEU A 359 4.53 -21.91 -8.41
CA LEU A 359 3.07 -21.80 -8.27
C LEU A 359 2.37 -21.26 -9.52
N GLY A 360 3.11 -21.11 -10.61
CA GLY A 360 2.69 -20.42 -11.82
C GLY A 360 3.08 -18.95 -11.80
N LEU A 361 3.10 -18.31 -12.97
CA LEU A 361 3.38 -16.88 -13.07
C LEU A 361 2.13 -16.09 -12.65
N PRO A 362 2.19 -15.25 -11.61
CA PRO A 362 1.04 -14.47 -11.18
C PRO A 362 0.74 -13.37 -12.20
N ASP A 363 -0.51 -13.23 -12.58
CA ASP A 363 -0.98 -12.10 -13.39
C ASP A 363 -1.15 -10.87 -12.48
N ASN A 364 -0.03 -10.17 -12.26
CA ASN A 364 0.08 -9.01 -11.39
C ASN A 364 1.00 -7.97 -12.04
N HIS A 365 0.44 -6.81 -12.38
CA HIS A 365 1.12 -5.80 -13.21
C HIS A 365 2.25 -5.04 -12.51
N TYR A 366 2.25 -4.95 -11.17
CA TYR A 366 3.36 -4.37 -10.42
C TYR A 366 4.41 -5.41 -10.04
N GLY A 367 4.00 -6.67 -9.87
CA GLY A 367 4.81 -7.76 -9.35
C GLY A 367 4.17 -8.39 -8.10
N PHE A 368 4.64 -9.56 -7.71
CA PHE A 368 4.14 -10.28 -6.54
C PHE A 368 4.87 -9.79 -5.27
N VAL A 369 4.10 -9.37 -4.26
CA VAL A 369 4.62 -8.71 -3.03
C VAL A 369 4.18 -9.42 -1.75
N SER A 370 3.03 -10.12 -1.73
CA SER A 370 2.53 -10.77 -0.52
C SER A 370 3.61 -11.59 0.18
N SER A 371 3.88 -11.27 1.43
CA SER A 371 4.89 -11.93 2.24
C SER A 371 4.41 -13.28 2.75
N LEU A 372 5.34 -14.19 2.96
CA LEU A 372 5.06 -15.52 3.48
C LEU A 372 4.74 -15.49 4.98
N LEU A 373 3.92 -16.43 5.43
CA LEU A 373 3.61 -16.62 6.84
C LEU A 373 3.71 -18.11 7.20
N ILE A 374 4.40 -18.44 8.29
CA ILE A 374 4.43 -19.78 8.86
C ILE A 374 3.74 -19.75 10.22
N TYR A 375 2.78 -20.66 10.40
CA TYR A 375 2.18 -20.93 11.69
C TYR A 375 2.16 -22.43 11.97
N GLY A 376 2.78 -22.84 13.08
CA GLY A 376 3.05 -24.24 13.36
C GLY A 376 3.95 -24.87 12.30
N SER A 377 3.50 -25.92 11.63
CA SER A 377 4.18 -26.59 10.53
C SER A 377 3.59 -26.26 9.16
N THR A 378 2.82 -25.20 9.05
CA THR A 378 2.14 -24.80 7.81
C THR A 378 2.66 -23.47 7.30
N LEU A 379 3.05 -23.46 6.03
CA LEU A 379 3.38 -22.25 5.26
C LEU A 379 2.13 -21.79 4.50
N TYR A 380 1.75 -20.53 4.69
CA TYR A 380 0.65 -19.89 3.99
C TYR A 380 1.18 -18.95 2.92
N VAL A 381 0.59 -19.03 1.74
CA VAL A 381 0.89 -18.18 0.60
C VAL A 381 -0.40 -17.57 0.06
N GLN A 382 -0.59 -16.28 0.30
CA GLN A 382 -1.66 -15.51 -0.33
C GLN A 382 -1.23 -15.18 -1.75
N TYR A 383 -1.81 -15.88 -2.74
CA TYR A 383 -1.41 -15.82 -4.15
C TYR A 383 -2.48 -15.14 -4.99
N ASP A 384 -2.83 -13.92 -4.58
CA ASP A 384 -3.86 -13.11 -5.25
C ASP A 384 -3.31 -12.55 -6.56
N ASN A 385 -4.02 -12.79 -7.65
CA ASN A 385 -3.71 -12.33 -9.00
C ASN A 385 -5.00 -12.22 -9.83
N ASN A 386 -4.96 -11.59 -11.01
CA ASN A 386 -6.16 -11.35 -11.82
C ASN A 386 -6.75 -12.63 -12.46
N LYS A 387 -5.98 -13.70 -12.57
CA LYS A 387 -6.36 -14.89 -13.33
C LYS A 387 -6.95 -15.99 -12.45
N ASP A 388 -6.26 -16.36 -11.37
CA ASP A 388 -6.64 -17.45 -10.48
C ASP A 388 -6.13 -17.19 -9.05
N PRO A 389 -6.79 -16.29 -8.31
CA PRO A 389 -6.39 -15.95 -6.95
C PRO A 389 -6.60 -17.13 -6.02
N GLN A 390 -5.56 -17.52 -5.28
CA GLN A 390 -5.55 -18.69 -4.41
C GLN A 390 -4.86 -18.41 -3.07
N LEU A 391 -5.29 -19.15 -2.06
CA LEU A 391 -4.61 -19.26 -0.79
C LEU A 391 -4.07 -20.68 -0.65
N PHE A 392 -2.76 -20.83 -0.56
CA PHE A 392 -2.10 -22.11 -0.37
C PHE A 392 -1.73 -22.30 1.09
N ALA A 393 -1.94 -23.51 1.60
CA ALA A 393 -1.35 -24.01 2.84
C ALA A 393 -0.48 -25.22 2.51
N LEU A 394 0.81 -25.08 2.79
CA LEU A 394 1.81 -26.10 2.45
C LEU A 394 2.46 -26.61 3.73
N ASP A 395 2.82 -27.87 3.74
CA ASP A 395 3.69 -28.40 4.77
C ASP A 395 5.09 -27.82 4.64
N VAL A 396 5.60 -27.17 5.70
CA VAL A 396 6.89 -26.46 5.66
C VAL A 396 8.05 -27.39 5.34
N ALA A 397 8.05 -28.62 5.90
CA ALA A 397 9.18 -29.54 5.77
C ALA A 397 9.24 -30.21 4.38
N THR A 398 8.11 -30.38 3.72
CA THR A 398 8.02 -31.15 2.47
C THR A 398 7.58 -30.34 1.26
N GLY A 399 6.96 -29.17 1.45
CA GLY A 399 6.33 -28.38 0.40
C GLY A 399 5.04 -29.00 -0.16
N ASN A 400 4.55 -30.09 0.43
CA ASN A 400 3.31 -30.73 0.00
C ASN A 400 2.12 -29.84 0.38
N THR A 401 1.16 -29.80 -0.53
CA THR A 401 -0.08 -29.04 -0.31
C THR A 401 -0.94 -29.74 0.74
N ARG A 402 -1.26 -29.06 1.81
CA ARG A 402 -2.23 -29.49 2.83
C ARG A 402 -3.65 -29.15 2.38
N TRP A 403 -3.85 -27.91 1.92
CA TRP A 403 -5.09 -27.47 1.31
C TRP A 403 -4.85 -26.25 0.41
N VAL A 404 -5.76 -26.00 -0.50
CA VAL A 404 -5.82 -24.80 -1.37
C VAL A 404 -7.23 -24.28 -1.36
N LYS A 405 -7.39 -22.95 -1.28
CA LYS A 405 -8.68 -22.29 -1.43
C LYS A 405 -8.62 -21.29 -2.57
N LYS A 406 -9.60 -21.34 -3.46
CA LYS A 406 -9.85 -20.24 -4.39
C LYS A 406 -10.35 -19.04 -3.60
N ARG A 407 -9.83 -17.87 -3.96
CA ARG A 407 -10.28 -16.64 -3.37
C ARG A 407 -11.12 -15.85 -4.35
N PRO A 408 -12.21 -15.20 -3.92
CA PRO A 408 -12.87 -14.21 -4.74
C PRO A 408 -11.96 -12.98 -4.84
N GLY A 409 -12.00 -12.27 -5.95
CA GLY A 409 -11.30 -11.00 -6.08
C GLY A 409 -10.27 -10.96 -7.18
N LYS A 410 -9.36 -9.99 -7.05
CA LYS A 410 -8.34 -9.63 -8.02
C LYS A 410 -6.97 -9.60 -7.37
N ILE A 411 -6.00 -9.01 -8.07
CA ILE A 411 -4.68 -8.74 -7.50
C ILE A 411 -4.78 -7.99 -6.17
N CYS A 412 -3.89 -8.38 -5.26
CA CYS A 412 -3.73 -7.78 -3.97
C CYS A 412 -2.27 -7.93 -3.54
N TRP A 413 -1.75 -6.97 -2.83
CA TRP A 413 -0.35 -6.93 -2.35
C TRP A 413 -0.25 -7.11 -0.84
N SER A 414 -1.39 -7.22 -0.15
CA SER A 414 -1.48 -7.50 1.29
C SER A 414 -0.86 -8.85 1.65
N SER A 415 -0.42 -8.97 2.88
CA SER A 415 0.12 -10.22 3.44
C SER A 415 -0.79 -10.75 4.55
N PRO A 416 -0.86 -12.08 4.74
CA PRO A 416 -1.68 -12.69 5.77
C PRO A 416 -1.13 -12.45 7.18
N ILE A 417 -2.02 -12.47 8.17
CA ILE A 417 -1.66 -12.45 9.60
C ILE A 417 -2.27 -13.63 10.33
N ILE A 418 -1.73 -13.96 11.52
CA ILE A 418 -2.43 -14.81 12.51
C ILE A 418 -3.02 -13.92 13.60
N ALA A 419 -4.33 -13.94 13.70
CA ALA A 419 -5.09 -13.30 14.78
C ALA A 419 -5.55 -14.34 15.79
N PHE A 420 -5.58 -13.97 17.07
CA PHE A 420 -6.15 -14.82 18.11
C PHE A 420 -7.48 -14.27 18.58
N VAL A 421 -8.54 -15.02 18.34
CA VAL A 421 -9.91 -14.70 18.73
C VAL A 421 -10.40 -15.75 19.70
N ASN A 422 -10.75 -15.36 20.91
CA ASN A 422 -11.12 -16.31 21.99
C ASN A 422 -10.07 -17.43 22.16
N GLN A 423 -8.78 -17.07 22.11
CA GLN A 423 -7.61 -17.95 22.17
C GLN A 423 -7.46 -18.94 20.99
N LYS A 424 -8.32 -18.88 19.99
CA LYS A 424 -8.21 -19.69 18.77
C LYS A 424 -7.52 -18.89 17.66
N PRO A 425 -6.56 -19.51 16.96
CA PRO A 425 -5.91 -18.85 15.84
C PRO A 425 -6.84 -18.75 14.64
N GLN A 426 -6.82 -17.62 13.96
CA GLN A 426 -7.44 -17.39 12.68
C GLN A 426 -6.40 -16.87 11.70
N LEU A 427 -6.40 -17.39 10.48
CA LEU A 427 -5.62 -16.87 9.36
C LEU A 427 -6.45 -15.79 8.69
N VAL A 428 -6.02 -14.53 8.82
CA VAL A 428 -6.77 -13.37 8.31
C VAL A 428 -6.05 -12.79 7.11
N LEU A 429 -6.81 -12.56 6.05
CA LEU A 429 -6.33 -12.03 4.78
C LEU A 429 -7.17 -10.84 4.33
N MET A 430 -6.49 -9.82 3.85
CA MET A 430 -7.11 -8.70 3.15
C MET A 430 -6.95 -8.89 1.64
N GLY A 431 -7.94 -8.53 0.87
CA GLY A 431 -7.96 -8.58 -0.59
C GLY A 431 -9.04 -7.64 -1.14
N ASN A 432 -9.12 -7.51 -2.43
CA ASN A 432 -10.18 -6.74 -3.09
C ASN A 432 -11.26 -7.72 -3.61
N PRO A 433 -12.51 -7.69 -3.08
CA PRO A 433 -13.06 -6.67 -2.17
C PRO A 433 -13.09 -7.04 -0.67
N GLN A 434 -12.44 -8.12 -0.23
CA GLN A 434 -12.81 -8.79 1.01
C GLN A 434 -11.71 -8.82 2.06
N LEU A 435 -12.11 -8.64 3.32
CA LEU A 435 -11.39 -9.09 4.50
C LEU A 435 -11.99 -10.44 4.93
N THR A 436 -11.16 -11.48 5.02
CA THR A 436 -11.61 -12.86 5.23
C THR A 436 -10.78 -13.56 6.29
N ALA A 437 -11.41 -14.32 7.17
CA ALA A 437 -10.76 -15.22 8.12
C ALA A 437 -10.98 -16.68 7.77
N TYR A 438 -9.93 -17.46 7.97
CA TYR A 438 -9.95 -18.91 7.76
C TYR A 438 -9.45 -19.65 9.01
N ASP A 439 -9.96 -20.84 9.24
CA ASP A 439 -9.30 -21.79 10.15
C ASP A 439 -7.94 -22.17 9.53
N PRO A 440 -6.81 -21.93 10.22
CA PRO A 440 -5.50 -22.17 9.63
C PRO A 440 -5.23 -23.66 9.36
N THR A 441 -5.88 -24.58 10.06
CA THR A 441 -5.67 -26.03 9.92
C THR A 441 -6.43 -26.60 8.73
N THR A 442 -7.69 -26.22 8.58
CA THR A 442 -8.61 -26.81 7.58
C THR A 442 -8.78 -25.95 6.34
N GLY A 443 -8.48 -24.65 6.44
CA GLY A 443 -8.80 -23.66 5.42
C GLY A 443 -10.30 -23.38 5.31
N GLU A 444 -11.09 -23.76 6.28
CA GLU A 444 -12.51 -23.41 6.35
C GLU A 444 -12.65 -21.90 6.55
N GLN A 445 -13.51 -21.27 5.78
CA GLN A 445 -13.81 -19.85 5.93
C GLN A 445 -14.68 -19.64 7.17
N LEU A 446 -14.18 -18.86 8.12
CA LEU A 446 -14.88 -18.57 9.38
C LEU A 446 -15.86 -17.42 9.20
N TRP A 447 -15.42 -16.37 8.54
CA TRP A 447 -16.24 -15.19 8.20
C TRP A 447 -15.59 -14.42 7.04
N GLN A 448 -16.36 -13.52 6.44
CA GLN A 448 -15.94 -12.67 5.33
C GLN A 448 -16.75 -11.38 5.35
N VAL A 449 -16.09 -10.26 5.03
CA VAL A 449 -16.72 -8.93 4.96
C VAL A 449 -16.24 -8.21 3.70
N ASP A 450 -17.18 -7.73 2.89
CA ASP A 450 -16.91 -6.90 1.71
C ASP A 450 -16.71 -5.45 2.18
N CYS A 451 -15.46 -5.03 2.32
CA CYS A 451 -15.12 -3.74 2.90
C CYS A 451 -13.90 -3.07 2.27
N MET A 452 -13.24 -3.73 1.31
CA MET A 452 -12.05 -3.22 0.65
C MET A 452 -12.32 -2.91 -0.82
N GLY A 453 -11.51 -2.03 -1.41
CA GLY A 453 -11.61 -1.62 -2.81
C GLY A 453 -10.30 -1.03 -3.30
N GLY A 454 -10.16 -0.84 -4.61
CA GLY A 454 -8.95 -0.30 -5.21
C GLY A 454 -7.76 -1.26 -5.13
N GLU A 455 -6.58 -0.72 -4.98
CA GLU A 455 -5.31 -1.43 -4.81
C GLU A 455 -5.07 -1.69 -3.33
N VAL A 456 -5.20 -2.95 -2.90
CA VAL A 456 -5.08 -3.35 -1.49
C VAL A 456 -3.65 -3.75 -1.20
N CYS A 457 -2.89 -2.89 -0.51
CA CYS A 457 -1.48 -3.11 -0.16
C CYS A 457 -1.28 -3.35 1.33
N SER A 458 -1.99 -2.62 2.19
CA SER A 458 -1.85 -2.75 3.64
C SER A 458 -2.31 -4.13 4.13
N CYS A 459 -1.72 -4.62 5.22
CA CYS A 459 -2.10 -5.88 5.85
C CYS A 459 -3.11 -5.65 6.97
N PRO A 460 -3.89 -6.66 7.36
CA PRO A 460 -4.74 -6.56 8.54
C PRO A 460 -3.93 -6.31 9.82
N ALA A 461 -4.59 -5.80 10.85
CA ALA A 461 -4.10 -5.80 12.23
C ALA A 461 -5.11 -6.49 13.14
N SER A 462 -4.66 -6.94 14.32
CA SER A 462 -5.57 -7.56 15.29
C SER A 462 -5.16 -7.27 16.72
N ALA A 463 -6.14 -7.04 17.58
CA ALA A 463 -5.95 -6.93 19.02
C ALA A 463 -7.24 -7.31 19.76
N ASP A 464 -7.13 -8.01 20.87
CA ASP A 464 -8.23 -8.34 21.79
C ASP A 464 -9.49 -8.94 21.10
N GLY A 465 -9.28 -9.77 20.06
CA GLY A 465 -10.36 -10.41 19.30
C GLY A 465 -11.00 -9.54 18.21
N VAL A 466 -10.55 -8.31 18.04
CA VAL A 466 -10.97 -7.41 16.96
C VAL A 466 -9.95 -7.46 15.82
N ILE A 467 -10.46 -7.46 14.60
CA ILE A 467 -9.68 -7.43 13.37
C ILE A 467 -9.88 -6.06 12.70
N TYR A 468 -8.79 -5.45 12.27
CA TYR A 468 -8.79 -4.15 11.61
C TYR A 468 -8.27 -4.29 10.19
N GLY A 469 -8.99 -3.70 9.25
CA GLY A 469 -8.56 -3.53 7.87
C GLY A 469 -8.65 -2.07 7.47
N ALA A 470 -7.66 -1.58 6.73
CA ALA A 470 -7.65 -0.22 6.22
C ALA A 470 -7.03 -0.19 4.84
N ASN A 471 -7.62 0.54 3.92
CA ASN A 471 -7.05 0.75 2.58
C ASN A 471 -7.50 2.09 2.02
N GLU A 472 -6.59 2.76 1.32
CA GLU A 472 -6.90 3.95 0.54
C GLU A 472 -7.99 3.64 -0.49
N TYR A 473 -8.84 4.60 -0.81
CA TYR A 473 -10.01 4.43 -1.68
C TYR A 473 -11.10 3.45 -1.18
N ALA A 474 -10.99 2.94 0.05
CA ALA A 474 -12.00 2.12 0.69
C ALA A 474 -12.39 2.72 2.04
N LYS A 475 -12.02 2.05 3.11
CA LYS A 475 -12.30 2.47 4.48
C LYS A 475 -11.33 1.83 5.49
N LEU A 476 -11.30 2.37 6.68
CA LEU A 476 -10.86 1.70 7.89
C LEU A 476 -12.06 1.00 8.50
N VAL A 477 -11.92 -0.26 8.88
CA VAL A 477 -12.99 -1.06 9.46
C VAL A 477 -12.47 -1.86 10.65
N ALA A 478 -13.26 -1.93 11.72
CA ALA A 478 -13.07 -2.86 12.84
C ALA A 478 -14.14 -3.93 12.80
N ILE A 479 -13.73 -5.18 12.89
CA ILE A 479 -14.56 -6.37 12.72
C ILE A 479 -14.43 -7.24 13.97
N ASN A 480 -15.56 -7.70 14.50
CA ASN A 480 -15.58 -8.75 15.50
C ASN A 480 -15.02 -10.04 14.89
N GLY A 481 -13.87 -10.49 15.37
CA GLY A 481 -13.22 -11.69 14.84
C GLY A 481 -14.00 -12.99 15.08
N THR A 482 -15.04 -12.99 15.91
CA THR A 482 -15.85 -14.19 16.18
C THR A 482 -16.80 -14.50 15.04
N ASP A 483 -17.47 -13.48 14.48
CA ASP A 483 -18.60 -13.62 13.56
C ASP A 483 -18.50 -12.76 12.30
N GLY A 484 -17.50 -11.89 12.20
CA GLY A 484 -17.32 -10.99 11.08
C GLY A 484 -18.20 -9.74 11.12
N GLN A 485 -18.90 -9.47 12.23
CA GLN A 485 -19.72 -8.27 12.34
C GLN A 485 -18.85 -7.01 12.35
N VAL A 486 -19.22 -6.01 11.54
CA VAL A 486 -18.59 -4.70 11.58
C VAL A 486 -18.97 -3.98 12.87
N LEU A 487 -17.98 -3.60 13.66
CA LEU A 487 -18.16 -2.89 14.94
C LEU A 487 -18.24 -1.37 14.71
N TRP A 488 -17.31 -0.86 13.89
CA TRP A 488 -17.26 0.53 13.49
C TRP A 488 -16.43 0.67 12.20
N GLU A 489 -16.57 1.79 11.53
CA GLU A 489 -15.80 2.13 10.33
C GLU A 489 -15.52 3.63 10.26
N SER A 490 -14.45 4.00 9.55
CA SER A 490 -14.04 5.38 9.28
C SER A 490 -13.51 5.50 7.84
N THR A 491 -13.56 6.70 7.29
CA THR A 491 -12.95 7.04 5.99
C THR A 491 -11.83 8.06 6.12
N GLU A 492 -11.38 8.33 7.34
CA GLU A 492 -10.31 9.29 7.61
C GLU A 492 -8.94 8.59 7.71
N TYR A 493 -7.87 9.29 7.30
CA TYR A 493 -6.47 8.86 7.42
C TYR A 493 -6.20 7.43 6.93
N LEU A 494 -6.65 7.11 5.72
CA LEU A 494 -6.49 5.78 5.13
C LEU A 494 -5.06 5.59 4.60
N PRO A 495 -4.42 4.45 4.89
CA PRO A 495 -3.09 4.14 4.38
C PRO A 495 -3.16 3.59 2.95
N GLU A 496 -2.16 3.93 2.13
CA GLU A 496 -1.95 3.35 0.81
C GLU A 496 -1.20 2.00 0.91
N VAL A 497 0.00 2.01 1.51
CA VAL A 497 0.90 0.85 1.62
C VAL A 497 1.13 0.41 3.06
N SER A 498 1.31 1.39 3.96
CA SER A 498 1.60 1.14 5.36
C SER A 498 0.47 0.38 6.05
N SER A 499 0.79 -0.66 6.79
CA SER A 499 -0.21 -1.48 7.47
C SER A 499 -0.50 -0.95 8.87
N PRO A 500 -1.76 -0.96 9.34
CA PRO A 500 -2.09 -0.57 10.70
C PRO A 500 -1.45 -1.47 11.75
N VAL A 501 -1.29 -0.97 12.97
CA VAL A 501 -0.92 -1.77 14.14
C VAL A 501 -1.87 -1.46 15.30
N ALA A 502 -2.33 -2.50 15.99
CA ALA A 502 -3.34 -2.37 17.02
C ALA A 502 -2.83 -2.85 18.38
N THR A 503 -3.19 -2.12 19.43
CA THR A 503 -3.16 -2.58 20.82
C THR A 503 -4.61 -2.83 21.29
N LYS A 504 -4.77 -3.29 22.52
CA LYS A 504 -6.10 -3.41 23.13
C LYS A 504 -6.90 -2.09 23.15
N ASN A 505 -6.20 -0.97 23.29
CA ASN A 505 -6.83 0.34 23.51
C ASN A 505 -6.80 1.23 22.26
N HIS A 506 -5.76 1.12 21.44
CA HIS A 506 -5.55 2.04 20.32
C HIS A 506 -5.16 1.30 19.04
N LEU A 507 -5.59 1.86 17.92
CA LEU A 507 -5.19 1.50 16.56
C LEU A 507 -4.39 2.66 15.97
N TYR A 508 -3.24 2.36 15.37
CA TYR A 508 -2.35 3.36 14.76
C TYR A 508 -2.22 3.10 13.26
N LEU A 509 -2.32 4.18 12.48
CA LEU A 509 -2.18 4.18 11.02
C LEU A 509 -1.23 5.29 10.60
N ALA A 510 -0.37 4.98 9.63
CA ALA A 510 0.48 5.97 8.97
C ALA A 510 0.08 6.07 7.49
N THR A 511 -0.14 7.29 7.01
CA THR A 511 -0.59 7.54 5.64
C THR A 511 0.58 7.87 4.71
N SER A 512 0.41 7.67 3.40
CA SER A 512 1.39 8.09 2.39
C SER A 512 1.58 9.60 2.31
N TYR A 513 0.59 10.37 2.75
CA TYR A 513 0.63 11.85 2.77
C TYR A 513 1.03 12.47 4.12
N GLY A 514 1.64 11.67 5.02
CA GLY A 514 2.39 12.21 6.16
C GLY A 514 1.66 12.32 7.48
N VAL A 515 0.53 11.66 7.66
CA VAL A 515 -0.19 11.67 8.94
C VAL A 515 -0.01 10.35 9.68
N LEU A 516 0.34 10.41 10.96
CA LEU A 516 0.21 9.32 11.92
C LEU A 516 -1.04 9.57 12.75
N ALA A 517 -2.03 8.70 12.63
CA ALA A 517 -3.31 8.78 13.34
C ALA A 517 -3.45 7.65 14.38
N ALA A 518 -4.00 7.98 15.55
CA ALA A 518 -4.37 7.02 16.59
C ALA A 518 -5.88 7.07 16.81
N TYR A 519 -6.52 5.90 16.78
CA TYR A 519 -7.94 5.73 17.04
C TYR A 519 -8.15 4.94 18.33
N ASP A 520 -9.22 5.23 19.05
CA ASP A 520 -9.71 4.34 20.10
C ASP A 520 -10.15 3.02 19.48
N ALA A 521 -9.54 1.94 19.91
CA ALA A 521 -9.72 0.62 19.29
C ALA A 521 -11.16 0.11 19.40
N LYS A 522 -11.93 0.55 20.40
CA LYS A 522 -13.27 0.08 20.70
C LYS A 522 -14.34 0.89 19.99
N SER A 523 -14.21 2.20 19.95
CA SER A 523 -15.24 3.10 19.42
C SER A 523 -14.93 3.59 18.00
N GLY A 524 -13.67 3.52 17.54
CA GLY A 524 -13.25 4.10 16.29
C GLY A 524 -13.12 5.63 16.31
N ALA A 525 -13.24 6.25 17.47
CA ALA A 525 -13.03 7.68 17.61
C ALA A 525 -11.55 8.03 17.40
N LEU A 526 -11.27 9.09 16.64
CA LEU A 526 -9.93 9.63 16.51
C LEU A 526 -9.49 10.18 17.86
N VAL A 527 -8.38 9.67 18.39
CA VAL A 527 -7.80 10.09 19.67
C VAL A 527 -6.77 11.20 19.46
N LYS A 528 -5.89 11.00 18.47
CA LYS A 528 -4.77 11.89 18.21
C LYS A 528 -4.27 11.72 16.79
N GLU A 529 -3.75 12.80 16.23
CA GLU A 529 -3.05 12.81 14.97
C GLU A 529 -1.77 13.64 15.05
N HIS A 530 -0.81 13.32 14.18
CA HIS A 530 0.41 14.07 13.97
C HIS A 530 0.65 14.25 12.48
N GLU A 531 0.70 15.47 12.02
CA GLU A 531 1.22 15.79 10.68
C GLU A 531 2.75 15.79 10.75
N LEU A 532 3.38 14.85 10.06
CA LEU A 532 4.84 14.63 10.13
C LEU A 532 5.57 15.19 8.91
N ASN A 533 4.83 15.59 7.86
CA ASN A 533 5.35 16.07 6.58
C ASN A 533 6.34 15.09 5.92
N GLU A 534 6.07 13.81 6.06
CA GLU A 534 6.88 12.68 5.56
C GLU A 534 5.95 11.65 4.92
N GLU A 535 6.43 10.92 3.92
CA GLU A 535 5.69 9.79 3.33
C GLU A 535 6.01 8.49 4.07
N PHE A 536 5.03 7.58 4.20
CA PHE A 536 5.20 6.33 4.92
C PHE A 536 4.73 5.13 4.09
N TYR A 537 5.70 4.30 3.65
CA TYR A 537 5.47 2.96 3.10
C TYR A 537 5.81 1.87 4.11
N SER A 538 6.81 2.12 4.96
CA SER A 538 7.10 1.25 6.10
C SER A 538 5.92 1.22 7.07
N SER A 539 5.60 0.03 7.59
CA SER A 539 4.53 -0.12 8.57
C SER A 539 5.02 0.21 9.98
N PRO A 540 4.23 0.87 10.82
CA PRO A 540 4.55 1.09 12.21
C PRO A 540 4.69 -0.24 12.95
N MET A 541 5.67 -0.30 13.86
CA MET A 541 5.95 -1.44 14.72
C MET A 541 5.87 -1.04 16.18
N ILE A 542 5.20 -1.84 17.00
CA ILE A 542 5.15 -1.62 18.45
C ILE A 542 6.15 -2.55 19.14
N VAL A 543 7.08 -1.95 19.89
CA VAL A 543 8.10 -2.63 20.67
C VAL A 543 8.21 -1.96 22.05
N GLU A 544 8.05 -2.70 23.13
CA GLU A 544 8.13 -2.20 24.54
C GLU A 544 7.25 -0.96 24.78
N GLY A 545 6.02 -0.93 24.24
CA GLY A 545 5.11 0.21 24.41
C GLY A 545 5.53 1.47 23.66
N LYS A 546 6.43 1.36 22.69
CA LYS A 546 6.85 2.43 21.79
C LYS A 546 6.50 2.05 20.36
N LEU A 547 6.03 3.00 19.60
CA LEU A 547 5.74 2.87 18.19
C LEU A 547 6.92 3.43 17.38
N TYR A 548 7.53 2.58 16.57
CA TYR A 548 8.61 2.92 15.63
C TYR A 548 8.04 3.07 14.24
N LEU A 549 8.28 4.22 13.60
CA LEU A 549 7.79 4.53 12.25
C LEU A 549 8.91 5.16 11.43
N PHE A 550 9.23 4.52 10.29
CA PHE A 550 10.23 5.02 9.34
C PHE A 550 9.55 5.70 8.17
N SER A 551 10.03 6.89 7.82
CA SER A 551 9.59 7.57 6.59
C SER A 551 10.34 7.11 5.36
N ASN A 552 9.78 7.41 4.19
CA ASN A 552 10.42 7.17 2.90
C ASN A 552 11.70 7.99 2.70
N SER A 553 11.87 9.12 3.40
CA SER A 553 13.09 9.94 3.36
C SER A 553 14.24 9.37 4.19
N GLY A 554 13.96 8.43 5.11
CA GLY A 554 14.96 7.85 6.01
C GLY A 554 14.93 8.43 7.42
N LYS A 555 13.85 9.10 7.80
CA LYS A 555 13.66 9.60 9.15
C LYS A 555 12.92 8.59 10.02
N LEU A 556 13.42 8.35 11.22
CA LEU A 556 12.73 7.56 12.23
C LEU A 556 11.97 8.47 13.18
N PHE A 557 10.75 8.07 13.48
CA PHE A 557 9.94 8.61 14.56
C PHE A 557 9.68 7.51 15.58
N VAL A 558 9.80 7.85 16.87
CA VAL A 558 9.46 6.97 17.99
C VAL A 558 8.43 7.67 18.86
N PHE A 559 7.26 7.05 18.99
CA PHE A 559 6.15 7.58 19.78
C PHE A 559 5.84 6.69 20.98
N SER A 560 5.18 7.24 21.99
CA SER A 560 4.49 6.45 23.01
C SER A 560 3.24 5.78 22.39
N THR A 561 2.79 4.67 22.99
CA THR A 561 1.54 3.99 22.57
C THR A 561 0.38 4.24 23.54
N ASP A 562 0.46 5.32 24.31
CA ASP A 562 -0.62 5.81 25.16
C ASP A 562 -1.57 6.75 24.37
N GLU A 563 -2.57 7.28 25.04
CA GLU A 563 -3.57 8.20 24.49
C GLU A 563 -2.99 9.52 23.98
N ASN A 564 -1.81 9.94 24.49
CA ASN A 564 -1.19 11.19 24.10
C ASN A 564 -0.38 11.07 22.81
N LEU A 565 0.00 9.85 22.41
CA LEU A 565 0.83 9.58 21.23
C LEU A 565 2.04 10.51 21.19
N THR A 566 2.75 10.62 22.33
CA THR A 566 3.83 11.60 22.49
C THR A 566 5.03 11.23 21.63
N LEU A 567 5.56 12.16 20.85
CA LEU A 567 6.81 11.99 20.14
C LEU A 567 7.97 11.92 21.15
N LEU A 568 8.56 10.73 21.30
CA LEU A 568 9.66 10.45 22.21
C LEU A 568 11.02 10.78 21.59
N ASN A 569 11.15 10.53 20.28
CA ASN A 569 12.38 10.80 19.53
C ASN A 569 12.10 10.90 18.03
N SER A 570 12.89 11.70 17.31
CA SER A 570 12.96 11.66 15.84
C SER A 570 14.35 12.06 15.38
N PHE A 571 14.86 11.40 14.33
CA PHE A 571 16.17 11.68 13.74
C PHE A 571 16.29 11.06 12.36
N GLU A 572 17.21 11.59 11.55
CA GLU A 572 17.60 11.02 10.26
C GLU A 572 18.45 9.77 10.48
N THR A 573 18.09 8.66 9.85
CA THR A 573 18.84 7.40 9.95
C THR A 573 20.03 7.34 9.02
N GLY A 574 20.12 8.25 8.06
CA GLY A 574 21.21 8.39 7.11
C GLY A 574 21.03 7.63 5.80
N GLU A 575 20.08 6.73 5.70
CA GLU A 575 19.71 6.01 4.48
C GLU A 575 18.19 5.79 4.41
N ARG A 576 17.68 5.70 3.19
CA ARG A 576 16.26 5.45 2.92
C ARG A 576 15.88 3.99 3.17
N PRO A 577 15.09 3.66 4.20
CA PRO A 577 14.57 2.31 4.40
C PRO A 577 13.41 2.06 3.43
N LEU A 578 13.46 0.93 2.74
CA LEU A 578 12.42 0.51 1.81
C LEU A 578 11.42 -0.46 2.42
N ALA A 579 11.72 -0.96 3.61
CA ALA A 579 10.98 -2.04 4.21
C ALA A 579 10.83 -1.83 5.72
N THR A 580 9.83 -2.47 6.30
CA THR A 580 9.62 -2.47 7.76
C THR A 580 10.77 -3.21 8.45
N PRO A 581 11.43 -2.60 9.46
CA PRO A 581 12.53 -3.23 10.18
C PRO A 581 12.12 -4.47 10.96
N ALA A 582 13.10 -5.34 11.25
CA ALA A 582 12.92 -6.47 12.14
C ALA A 582 13.55 -6.19 13.53
N PHE A 583 12.87 -6.62 14.57
CA PHE A 583 13.25 -6.39 15.96
C PHE A 583 13.55 -7.70 16.68
N THR A 584 14.60 -7.70 17.49
CA THR A 584 14.95 -8.75 18.44
C THR A 584 15.54 -8.12 19.69
N ASP A 585 15.74 -8.89 20.78
CA ASP A 585 16.26 -8.37 22.05
C ASP A 585 17.55 -7.57 21.83
N GLY A 586 17.52 -6.30 22.21
CA GLY A 586 18.63 -5.36 22.12
C GLY A 586 19.01 -4.93 20.70
N LYS A 587 18.30 -5.36 19.64
CA LYS A 587 18.72 -5.10 18.25
C LYS A 587 17.55 -4.77 17.32
N ILE A 588 17.89 -3.97 16.30
CA ILE A 588 17.02 -3.67 15.14
C ILE A 588 17.82 -3.97 13.88
N VAL A 589 17.25 -4.72 12.95
CA VAL A 589 17.82 -4.90 11.61
C VAL A 589 17.01 -4.09 10.62
N VAL A 590 17.69 -3.18 9.93
CA VAL A 590 17.11 -2.27 8.94
C VAL A 590 17.68 -2.62 7.57
N ARG A 591 16.81 -2.68 6.56
CA ARG A 591 17.20 -2.78 5.16
C ARG A 591 16.86 -1.50 4.43
N THR A 592 17.81 -1.01 3.66
CA THR A 592 17.69 0.17 2.81
C THR A 592 17.88 -0.22 1.34
N GLU A 593 17.89 0.73 0.44
CA GLU A 593 18.25 0.52 -0.97
C GLU A 593 19.70 0.06 -1.12
N GLU A 594 20.61 0.61 -0.33
CA GLU A 594 22.05 0.42 -0.49
C GLU A 594 22.62 -0.63 0.46
N SER A 595 22.05 -0.76 1.64
CA SER A 595 22.62 -1.57 2.70
C SER A 595 21.60 -2.33 3.55
N ILE A 596 22.12 -3.30 4.29
CA ILE A 596 21.45 -3.87 5.46
C ILE A 596 22.35 -3.65 6.65
N TYR A 597 21.79 -3.18 7.76
CA TYR A 597 22.56 -2.90 8.97
C TYR A 597 21.84 -3.34 10.23
N CYS A 598 22.60 -3.62 11.27
CA CYS A 598 22.11 -3.96 12.59
C CYS A 598 22.44 -2.85 13.57
N VAL A 599 21.43 -2.39 14.27
CA VAL A 599 21.53 -1.43 15.37
C VAL A 599 21.47 -2.20 16.69
N ALA A 600 22.36 -1.90 17.62
CA ALA A 600 22.35 -2.45 18.97
C ALA A 600 22.71 -1.34 19.98
N ALA A 601 22.12 -1.36 21.16
CA ALA A 601 22.58 -0.49 22.25
C ALA A 601 23.98 -0.97 22.71
N ASN A 602 24.91 -0.03 22.82
CA ASN A 602 26.25 -0.27 23.40
C ASN A 602 26.17 -0.45 24.91
#